data_de5a3312eb09490aee717a9991d3fb9c
#
_entry.id   de5a3312eb09490aee717a9991d3fb9c
#
_cell.length_a   1.000
_cell.length_b   1.000
_cell.length_c   1.000
_cell.angle_alpha   90.00
_cell.angle_beta   90.00
_cell.angle_gamma   90.00
#
_symmetry.space_group_name_H-M   'P 1'
#
loop_
_entity.id
_entity.type
_entity.pdbx_description
1 polymer ?
#
loop_
_entity_poly.entity_id
_entity_poly.type
_entity_poly.pdbx_seq_one_letter_code
_entity_poly.pdbx_strand_id
1 'polypeptide(L)'
;MPKTVSLTINGQELEAPVGSTILNTARENNVHIPHLCDNDEIKPYGSCRMCVVEITHKNRTRLVTACIYEVADGLKVETETDKVHNVRQLVVELLLACIPTDPTLQKIAKDIGIVSSRFEPNIKGCILCGLCVRVCREVVGVAAIGYKGRGFSRTIATPFDQTPPDCIACGTCAWVCPTDYIKVDSEKLDTFRSLTGRDRFCRYSLMGITEGAICANSFRCWKCEVEQKFLDQLETHPIFLGRDSRKEEIEDFIGTLNRIRE
;
A
#
# COMPACT_ATOMS: atom_id res chain seq x y z
N MET A 1 -6.48 23.76 -16.26
CA MET A 1 -5.57 23.70 -15.08
C MET A 1 -6.32 23.00 -13.97
N PRO A 2 -5.73 22.03 -13.27
CA PRO A 2 -6.38 21.44 -12.10
C PRO A 2 -6.70 22.55 -11.09
N LYS A 3 -7.85 22.46 -10.44
CA LYS A 3 -8.20 23.38 -9.37
C LYS A 3 -7.26 23.15 -8.19
N THR A 4 -6.60 24.20 -7.70
CA THR A 4 -5.77 24.17 -6.48
C THR A 4 -6.54 24.78 -5.31
N VAL A 5 -6.17 24.42 -4.11
CA VAL A 5 -6.64 24.99 -2.85
C VAL A 5 -5.45 25.47 -2.03
N SER A 6 -5.65 26.53 -1.25
CA SER A 6 -4.63 27.07 -0.35
C SER A 6 -4.85 26.53 1.06
N LEU A 7 -3.78 26.06 1.69
CA LEU A 7 -3.80 25.57 3.08
C LEU A 7 -2.51 25.98 3.80
N THR A 8 -2.49 25.77 5.11
CA THR A 8 -1.25 25.92 5.87
C THR A 8 -0.90 24.63 6.57
N ILE A 9 0.39 24.27 6.56
CA ILE A 9 0.94 23.18 7.37
C ILE A 9 2.05 23.75 8.25
N ASN A 10 1.89 23.65 9.57
CA ASN A 10 2.80 24.23 10.57
C ASN A 10 3.09 25.73 10.31
N GLY A 11 2.08 26.49 9.91
CA GLY A 11 2.20 27.91 9.58
C GLY A 11 2.78 28.24 8.21
N GLN A 12 3.25 27.27 7.43
CA GLN A 12 3.70 27.45 6.06
C GLN A 12 2.49 27.42 5.11
N GLU A 13 2.34 28.45 4.29
CA GLU A 13 1.33 28.51 3.24
C GLU A 13 1.72 27.63 2.06
N LEU A 14 0.81 26.79 1.62
CA LEU A 14 1.00 25.81 0.56
C LEU A 14 -0.21 25.80 -0.38
N GLU A 15 0.05 25.44 -1.63
CA GLU A 15 -1.00 25.15 -2.61
C GLU A 15 -0.97 23.65 -2.96
N ALA A 16 -2.16 23.04 -3.08
CA ALA A 16 -2.28 21.65 -3.43
C ALA A 16 -3.46 21.42 -4.38
N PRO A 17 -3.37 20.42 -5.29
CA PRO A 17 -4.50 20.04 -6.14
C PRO A 17 -5.69 19.56 -5.31
N VAL A 18 -6.91 19.91 -5.75
CA VAL A 18 -8.14 19.39 -5.16
C VAL A 18 -8.16 17.87 -5.22
N GLY A 19 -8.48 17.21 -4.10
CA GLY A 19 -8.46 15.74 -3.98
C GLY A 19 -7.14 15.17 -3.47
N SER A 20 -6.07 15.98 -3.37
CA SER A 20 -4.85 15.56 -2.68
C SER A 20 -5.10 15.33 -1.19
N THR A 21 -4.36 14.41 -0.58
CA THR A 21 -4.41 14.21 0.87
C THR A 21 -3.41 15.13 1.59
N ILE A 22 -3.66 15.39 2.88
CA ILE A 22 -2.71 16.15 3.70
C ILE A 22 -1.33 15.49 3.69
N LEU A 23 -1.27 14.15 3.74
CA LEU A 23 0.01 13.42 3.74
C LEU A 23 0.79 13.62 2.44
N ASN A 24 0.12 13.55 1.29
CA ASN A 24 0.77 13.75 -0.01
C ASN A 24 1.27 15.19 -0.14
N THR A 25 0.42 16.17 0.21
CA THR A 25 0.81 17.59 0.20
C THR A 25 2.01 17.86 1.12
N ALA A 26 2.01 17.28 2.33
CA ALA A 26 3.14 17.40 3.26
C ALA A 26 4.43 16.81 2.67
N ARG A 27 4.34 15.62 2.05
CA ARG A 27 5.48 14.93 1.42
C ARG A 27 6.07 15.74 0.27
N GLU A 28 5.25 16.29 -0.62
CA GLU A 28 5.66 17.14 -1.73
C GLU A 28 6.35 18.44 -1.26
N ASN A 29 6.04 18.90 -0.05
CA ASN A 29 6.63 20.10 0.54
C ASN A 29 7.68 19.82 1.64
N ASN A 30 8.22 18.61 1.70
CA ASN A 30 9.24 18.17 2.66
C ASN A 30 8.83 18.28 4.14
N VAL A 31 7.53 18.25 4.43
CA VAL A 31 7.02 18.16 5.81
C VAL A 31 6.85 16.70 6.19
N HIS A 32 7.61 16.25 7.16
CA HIS A 32 7.56 14.86 7.59
C HIS A 32 6.35 14.58 8.49
N ILE A 33 5.51 13.64 8.06
CA ILE A 33 4.41 13.07 8.87
C ILE A 33 4.65 11.55 8.95
N PRO A 34 4.86 10.97 10.14
CA PRO A 34 5.13 9.55 10.29
C PRO A 34 3.94 8.70 9.83
N HIS A 35 4.20 7.62 9.10
CA HIS A 35 3.17 6.71 8.60
C HIS A 35 3.73 5.30 8.41
N LEU A 36 2.86 4.28 8.44
CA LEU A 36 3.23 2.86 8.28
C LEU A 36 2.37 2.11 7.27
N CYS A 37 1.12 2.55 7.03
CA CYS A 37 0.16 1.84 6.19
C CYS A 37 -0.16 2.57 4.88
N ASP A 38 0.60 3.60 4.56
CA ASP A 38 0.48 4.37 3.33
C ASP A 38 1.54 3.93 2.32
N ASN A 39 1.15 3.91 1.04
CA ASN A 39 2.02 3.62 -0.09
C ASN A 39 1.42 4.28 -1.33
N ASP A 40 2.25 4.90 -2.17
CA ASP A 40 1.82 5.73 -3.28
C ASP A 40 1.05 4.95 -4.37
N GLU A 41 1.31 3.65 -4.47
CA GLU A 41 0.74 2.77 -5.50
C GLU A 41 -0.64 2.17 -5.13
N ILE A 42 -1.14 2.45 -3.94
CA ILE A 42 -2.42 1.91 -3.47
C ILE A 42 -3.26 2.97 -2.75
N LYS A 43 -4.58 2.81 -2.83
CA LYS A 43 -5.50 3.78 -2.22
C LYS A 43 -5.24 3.93 -0.71
N PRO A 44 -5.30 5.13 -0.15
CA PRO A 44 -5.15 5.34 1.29
C PRO A 44 -6.16 4.54 2.12
N TYR A 45 -5.75 4.04 3.28
CA TYR A 45 -6.60 3.18 4.13
C TYR A 45 -6.73 3.66 5.59
N GLY A 46 -5.72 4.36 6.12
CA GLY A 46 -5.74 4.94 7.45
C GLY A 46 -5.74 3.94 8.61
N SER A 47 -5.14 2.75 8.43
CA SER A 47 -5.17 1.67 9.43
C SER A 47 -4.26 1.93 10.63
N CYS A 48 -3.00 2.31 10.41
CA CYS A 48 -1.97 2.39 11.47
C CYS A 48 -2.14 3.58 12.42
N ARG A 49 -2.85 4.62 12.05
CA ARG A 49 -3.09 5.87 12.82
C ARG A 49 -1.84 6.68 13.16
N MET A 50 -0.67 6.35 12.63
CA MET A 50 0.57 7.11 12.87
C MET A 50 0.55 8.51 12.27
N CYS A 51 -0.13 8.70 11.14
CA CYS A 51 -0.21 9.98 10.44
C CYS A 51 -1.26 10.95 11.00
N VAL A 52 -1.57 10.84 12.30
CA VAL A 52 -2.50 11.78 12.95
C VAL A 52 -1.91 13.18 12.95
N VAL A 53 -2.75 14.15 12.60
CA VAL A 53 -2.48 15.59 12.64
C VAL A 53 -3.67 16.34 13.24
N GLU A 54 -3.46 17.52 13.78
CA GLU A 54 -4.54 18.41 14.21
C GLU A 54 -4.89 19.36 13.08
N ILE A 55 -6.17 19.43 12.74
CA ILE A 55 -6.64 20.35 11.71
C ILE A 55 -7.60 21.37 12.32
N THR A 56 -7.55 22.60 11.79
CA THR A 56 -8.55 23.63 12.04
C THR A 56 -9.15 24.07 10.71
N HIS A 57 -10.45 23.88 10.56
CA HIS A 57 -11.21 24.30 9.39
C HIS A 57 -12.56 24.85 9.82
N LYS A 58 -12.96 26.03 9.31
CA LYS A 58 -14.22 26.70 9.66
C LYS A 58 -14.46 26.78 11.18
N ASN A 59 -13.45 27.22 11.92
CA ASN A 59 -13.45 27.35 13.40
C ASN A 59 -13.68 26.04 14.18
N ARG A 60 -13.46 24.90 13.56
CA ARG A 60 -13.52 23.58 14.23
C ARG A 60 -12.15 22.94 14.21
N THR A 61 -11.64 22.58 15.38
CA THR A 61 -10.36 21.88 15.55
C THR A 61 -10.63 20.43 15.90
N ARG A 62 -9.93 19.51 15.21
CA ARG A 62 -10.03 18.06 15.43
C ARG A 62 -8.79 17.31 14.96
N LEU A 63 -8.59 16.11 15.48
CA LEU A 63 -7.57 15.18 15.03
C LEU A 63 -8.10 14.36 13.84
N VAL A 64 -7.26 14.22 12.79
CA VAL A 64 -7.55 13.40 11.61
C VAL A 64 -6.32 12.62 11.19
N THR A 65 -6.50 11.60 10.35
CA THR A 65 -5.38 10.88 9.71
C THR A 65 -5.03 11.53 8.37
N ALA A 66 -3.83 12.04 8.25
CA ALA A 66 -3.36 12.81 7.09
C ALA A 66 -3.42 12.02 5.77
N CYS A 67 -3.26 10.69 5.80
CA CYS A 67 -3.25 9.88 4.59
C CYS A 67 -4.62 9.73 3.90
N ILE A 68 -5.73 9.97 4.60
CA ILE A 68 -7.08 9.86 4.03
C ILE A 68 -7.87 11.17 4.05
N TYR A 69 -7.35 12.20 4.69
CA TYR A 69 -8.03 13.50 4.75
C TYR A 69 -7.61 14.37 3.58
N GLU A 70 -8.59 14.72 2.74
CA GLU A 70 -8.37 15.58 1.59
C GLU A 70 -8.14 17.03 2.00
N VAL A 71 -7.29 17.74 1.28
CA VAL A 71 -7.04 19.16 1.47
C VAL A 71 -8.26 20.00 1.08
N ALA A 72 -8.42 21.13 1.76
CA ALA A 72 -9.51 22.08 1.50
C ALA A 72 -9.00 23.51 1.65
N ASP A 73 -9.66 24.43 0.98
CA ASP A 73 -9.30 25.85 1.05
C ASP A 73 -9.42 26.42 2.47
N GLY A 74 -8.38 27.13 2.91
CA GLY A 74 -8.29 27.68 4.26
C GLY A 74 -8.07 26.64 5.37
N LEU A 75 -7.70 25.40 5.03
CA LEU A 75 -7.36 24.36 5.99
C LEU A 75 -6.05 24.70 6.70
N LYS A 76 -6.05 24.66 8.03
CA LYS A 76 -4.84 24.77 8.85
C LYS A 76 -4.50 23.42 9.45
N VAL A 77 -3.26 22.98 9.27
CA VAL A 77 -2.77 21.68 9.72
C VAL A 77 -1.57 21.87 10.65
N GLU A 78 -1.63 21.27 11.82
CA GLU A 78 -0.53 21.24 12.79
C GLU A 78 -0.12 19.79 13.02
N THR A 79 1.18 19.52 12.83
CA THR A 79 1.73 18.16 12.89
C THR A 79 2.35 17.79 14.23
N GLU A 80 2.62 18.79 15.11
CA GLU A 80 3.41 18.62 16.34
C GLU A 80 2.73 19.25 17.58
N THR A 81 1.40 19.24 17.66
CA THR A 81 0.70 19.67 18.88
C THR A 81 0.78 18.60 19.97
N ASP A 82 0.63 18.99 21.24
CA ASP A 82 0.60 18.07 22.38
C ASP A 82 -0.42 16.94 22.18
N LYS A 83 -1.59 17.27 21.59
CA LYS A 83 -2.63 16.28 21.30
C LYS A 83 -2.17 15.27 20.24
N VAL A 84 -1.53 15.73 19.18
CA VAL A 84 -0.96 14.86 18.13
C VAL A 84 0.10 13.96 18.75
N HIS A 85 1.00 14.53 19.53
CA HIS A 85 2.07 13.80 20.18
C HIS A 85 1.54 12.69 21.11
N ASN A 86 0.61 13.03 21.98
CA ASN A 86 -0.03 12.07 22.90
C ASN A 86 -0.71 10.91 22.17
N VAL A 87 -1.39 11.18 21.04
CA VAL A 87 -2.03 10.11 20.27
C VAL A 87 -0.99 9.24 19.56
N ARG A 88 0.05 9.83 18.98
CA ARG A 88 1.14 9.05 18.36
C ARG A 88 1.87 8.19 19.38
N GLN A 89 2.14 8.71 20.57
CA GLN A 89 2.73 7.92 21.67
C GLN A 89 1.88 6.70 22.00
N LEU A 90 0.58 6.89 22.23
CA LEU A 90 -0.34 5.78 22.50
C LEU A 90 -0.35 4.75 21.38
N VAL A 91 -0.39 5.19 20.13
CA VAL A 91 -0.38 4.29 18.96
C VAL A 91 0.91 3.47 18.90
N VAL A 92 2.06 4.12 19.08
CA VAL A 92 3.36 3.41 19.06
C VAL A 92 3.48 2.42 20.21
N GLU A 93 3.04 2.76 21.40
CA GLU A 93 3.02 1.82 22.53
C GLU A 93 2.17 0.57 22.23
N LEU A 94 0.99 0.75 21.62
CA LEU A 94 0.13 -0.37 21.21
C LEU A 94 0.79 -1.23 20.12
N LEU A 95 1.48 -0.61 19.14
CA LEU A 95 2.21 -1.33 18.12
C LEU A 95 3.43 -2.07 18.68
N LEU A 96 4.18 -1.47 19.61
CA LEU A 96 5.27 -2.11 20.30
C LEU A 96 4.80 -3.30 21.15
N ALA A 97 3.62 -3.22 21.77
CA ALA A 97 3.05 -4.38 22.46
C ALA A 97 2.80 -5.56 21.50
N CYS A 98 2.50 -5.29 20.22
CA CYS A 98 2.35 -6.33 19.21
C CYS A 98 3.68 -6.85 18.68
N ILE A 99 4.69 -5.98 18.51
CA ILE A 99 6.00 -6.32 17.95
C ILE A 99 7.12 -5.52 18.65
N PRO A 100 7.51 -5.92 19.86
CA PRO A 100 8.45 -5.13 20.68
C PRO A 100 9.86 -5.05 20.08
N THR A 101 10.25 -5.99 19.23
CA THR A 101 11.60 -6.11 18.66
C THR A 101 11.74 -5.56 17.24
N ASP A 102 10.68 -4.99 16.67
CA ASP A 102 10.72 -4.47 15.29
C ASP A 102 11.58 -3.20 15.21
N PRO A 103 12.62 -3.16 14.35
CA PRO A 103 13.53 -2.02 14.27
C PRO A 103 12.86 -0.72 13.83
N THR A 104 11.87 -0.80 12.94
CA THR A 104 11.12 0.35 12.43
C THR A 104 10.30 0.98 13.53
N LEU A 105 9.57 0.15 14.29
CA LEU A 105 8.78 0.63 15.43
C LEU A 105 9.66 1.16 16.56
N GLN A 106 10.79 0.52 16.85
CA GLN A 106 11.75 1.00 17.84
C GLN A 106 12.36 2.36 17.45
N LYS A 107 12.67 2.55 16.18
CA LYS A 107 13.14 3.85 15.69
C LYS A 107 12.08 4.94 15.88
N ILE A 108 10.85 4.69 15.45
CA ILE A 108 9.73 5.63 15.63
C ILE A 108 9.51 5.93 17.12
N ALA A 109 9.55 4.91 17.96
CA ALA A 109 9.40 5.07 19.40
C ALA A 109 10.47 5.99 20.00
N LYS A 110 11.72 5.78 19.61
CA LYS A 110 12.84 6.61 20.02
C LYS A 110 12.67 8.07 19.59
N ASP A 111 12.23 8.29 18.34
CA ASP A 111 12.04 9.63 17.78
C ASP A 111 10.95 10.42 18.53
N ILE A 112 9.96 9.75 19.12
CA ILE A 112 8.90 10.36 19.93
C ILE A 112 9.10 10.21 21.44
N GLY A 113 10.28 9.75 21.89
CA GLY A 113 10.68 9.69 23.29
C GLY A 113 10.09 8.52 24.10
N ILE A 114 9.69 7.42 23.43
CA ILE A 114 9.19 6.20 24.09
C ILE A 114 10.33 5.19 24.22
N VAL A 115 10.55 4.71 25.44
CA VAL A 115 11.55 3.68 25.73
C VAL A 115 10.93 2.28 25.73
N SER A 116 9.71 2.15 26.24
CA SER A 116 8.98 0.88 26.32
C SER A 116 7.47 1.10 26.30
N SER A 117 6.71 0.09 25.88
CA SER A 117 5.25 0.11 25.97
C SER A 117 4.78 -0.05 27.41
N ARG A 118 3.72 0.68 27.78
CA ARG A 118 2.98 0.48 29.04
C ARG A 118 2.05 -0.73 28.98
N PHE A 119 1.81 -1.26 27.81
CA PHE A 119 0.89 -2.38 27.58
C PHE A 119 1.64 -3.71 27.67
N GLU A 120 0.95 -4.71 28.20
CA GLU A 120 1.45 -6.09 28.22
C GLU A 120 1.72 -6.59 26.81
N PRO A 121 2.86 -7.23 26.57
CA PRO A 121 3.19 -7.75 25.25
C PRO A 121 2.18 -8.78 24.76
N ASN A 122 1.66 -8.58 23.57
CA ASN A 122 0.80 -9.52 22.87
C ASN A 122 1.38 -9.77 21.48
N ILE A 123 2.41 -10.57 21.44
CA ILE A 123 3.27 -10.75 20.28
C ILE A 123 2.50 -11.44 19.15
N LYS A 124 2.05 -10.65 18.19
CA LYS A 124 1.39 -11.11 16.96
C LYS A 124 2.30 -11.07 15.73
N GLY A 125 3.39 -10.33 15.81
CA GLY A 125 4.31 -10.11 14.69
C GLY A 125 3.75 -9.25 13.55
N CYS A 126 2.46 -8.92 13.55
CA CYS A 126 1.80 -8.15 12.50
C CYS A 126 0.99 -6.99 13.08
N ILE A 127 1.18 -5.77 12.55
CA ILE A 127 0.44 -4.55 12.94
C ILE A 127 -0.90 -4.39 12.20
N LEU A 128 -1.31 -5.36 11.41
CA LEU A 128 -2.56 -5.34 10.62
C LEU A 128 -2.73 -4.08 9.74
N CYS A 129 -1.63 -3.52 9.25
CA CYS A 129 -1.66 -2.34 8.37
C CYS A 129 -2.39 -2.57 7.04
N GLY A 130 -2.49 -3.83 6.61
CA GLY A 130 -3.21 -4.23 5.40
C GLY A 130 -2.50 -3.97 4.08
N LEU A 131 -1.26 -3.46 4.08
CA LEU A 131 -0.52 -3.21 2.84
C LEU A 131 -0.40 -4.46 1.97
N CYS A 132 -0.02 -5.61 2.56
CA CYS A 132 0.13 -6.87 1.83
C CYS A 132 -1.18 -7.35 1.17
N VAL A 133 -2.32 -7.19 1.84
CA VAL A 133 -3.64 -7.57 1.30
C VAL A 133 -4.01 -6.65 0.15
N ARG A 134 -3.83 -5.35 0.35
CA ARG A 134 -4.23 -4.34 -0.63
C ARG A 134 -3.34 -4.36 -1.86
N VAL A 135 -2.01 -4.45 -1.71
CA VAL A 135 -1.11 -4.54 -2.84
C VAL A 135 -1.36 -5.80 -3.68
N CYS A 136 -1.62 -6.93 -3.03
CA CYS A 136 -1.95 -8.17 -3.73
C CYS A 136 -3.28 -8.06 -4.52
N ARG A 137 -4.24 -7.29 -4.00
CA ARG A 137 -5.54 -7.10 -4.61
C ARG A 137 -5.56 -5.95 -5.63
N GLU A 138 -4.98 -4.79 -5.30
CA GLU A 138 -5.13 -3.56 -6.07
C GLU A 138 -4.04 -3.42 -7.14
N VAL A 139 -2.81 -3.85 -6.86
CA VAL A 139 -1.66 -3.74 -7.76
C VAL A 139 -1.40 -5.04 -8.51
N VAL A 140 -1.28 -6.17 -7.79
CA VAL A 140 -1.00 -7.47 -8.41
C VAL A 140 -2.25 -8.07 -9.07
N GLY A 141 -3.45 -7.75 -8.57
CA GLY A 141 -4.72 -8.21 -9.12
C GLY A 141 -5.14 -9.63 -8.73
N VAL A 142 -4.29 -10.37 -8.00
CA VAL A 142 -4.51 -11.80 -7.68
C VAL A 142 -5.35 -12.00 -6.43
N ALA A 143 -5.28 -11.09 -5.44
CA ALA A 143 -6.00 -11.17 -4.17
C ALA A 143 -5.76 -12.48 -3.39
N ALA A 144 -4.55 -13.04 -3.47
CA ALA A 144 -4.18 -14.31 -2.84
C ALA A 144 -4.07 -14.25 -1.30
N ILE A 145 -4.03 -13.03 -0.73
CA ILE A 145 -3.92 -12.79 0.71
C ILE A 145 -5.15 -12.03 1.18
N GLY A 146 -5.66 -12.42 2.34
CA GLY A 146 -6.81 -11.78 2.95
C GLY A 146 -6.69 -11.67 4.46
N TYR A 147 -7.82 -11.40 5.10
CA TYR A 147 -7.94 -11.39 6.55
C TYR A 147 -8.70 -12.63 7.02
N LYS A 148 -8.19 -13.26 8.08
CA LYS A 148 -8.81 -14.36 8.80
C LYS A 148 -9.21 -13.89 10.20
N GLY A 149 -10.36 -14.34 10.70
CA GLY A 149 -10.86 -13.95 12.00
C GLY A 149 -11.39 -12.52 12.08
N ARG A 150 -11.75 -12.08 13.27
CA ARG A 150 -12.30 -10.75 13.54
C ARG A 150 -11.85 -10.23 14.91
N GLY A 151 -11.99 -8.91 15.12
CA GLY A 151 -11.59 -8.26 16.36
C GLY A 151 -10.16 -8.62 16.75
N PHE A 152 -9.97 -9.04 17.97
CA PHE A 152 -8.65 -9.37 18.52
C PHE A 152 -7.98 -10.59 17.84
N SER A 153 -8.76 -11.54 17.32
CA SER A 153 -8.25 -12.71 16.62
C SER A 153 -8.00 -12.49 15.12
N ARG A 154 -8.16 -11.26 14.62
CA ARG A 154 -7.91 -10.95 13.21
C ARG A 154 -6.43 -11.11 12.87
N THR A 155 -6.15 -11.82 11.78
CA THR A 155 -4.80 -12.05 11.25
C THR A 155 -4.79 -11.93 9.74
N ILE A 156 -3.60 -11.79 9.17
CA ILE A 156 -3.37 -11.93 7.74
C ILE A 156 -3.19 -13.42 7.43
N ALA A 157 -3.87 -13.91 6.42
CA ALA A 157 -3.78 -15.30 6.01
C ALA A 157 -4.03 -15.46 4.50
N THR A 158 -3.60 -16.58 3.97
CA THR A 158 -4.08 -17.10 2.69
C THR A 158 -5.34 -17.94 2.89
N PRO A 159 -6.15 -18.18 1.85
CA PRO A 159 -7.32 -19.08 1.93
C PRO A 159 -6.93 -20.45 2.49
N PHE A 160 -7.63 -20.90 3.52
CA PHE A 160 -7.41 -22.19 4.19
C PHE A 160 -5.98 -22.39 4.75
N ASP A 161 -5.23 -21.29 4.97
CA ASP A 161 -3.83 -21.30 5.42
C ASP A 161 -2.90 -22.07 4.43
N GLN A 162 -3.27 -22.14 3.16
CA GLN A 162 -2.51 -22.78 2.08
C GLN A 162 -2.13 -21.74 1.02
N THR A 163 -1.05 -21.98 0.29
CA THR A 163 -0.72 -21.13 -0.86
C THR A 163 -1.80 -21.32 -1.92
N PRO A 164 -2.56 -20.26 -2.26
CA PRO A 164 -3.63 -20.39 -3.25
C PRO A 164 -3.03 -20.57 -4.65
N PRO A 165 -3.69 -21.32 -5.55
CA PRO A 165 -3.21 -21.55 -6.90
C PRO A 165 -3.04 -20.28 -7.72
N ASP A 166 -3.79 -19.22 -7.40
CA ASP A 166 -3.70 -17.93 -8.06
C ASP A 166 -2.49 -17.10 -7.63
N CYS A 167 -1.79 -17.47 -6.55
CA CYS A 167 -0.59 -16.78 -6.10
C CYS A 167 0.52 -16.92 -7.13
N ILE A 168 0.99 -15.81 -7.71
CA ILE A 168 2.07 -15.79 -8.69
C ILE A 168 3.48 -15.69 -8.05
N ALA A 169 3.58 -15.81 -6.74
CA ALA A 169 4.83 -15.76 -5.98
C ALA A 169 5.71 -14.53 -6.29
N CYS A 170 5.08 -13.37 -6.54
CA CYS A 170 5.80 -12.14 -6.92
C CYS A 170 6.60 -11.51 -5.77
N GLY A 171 6.32 -11.86 -4.51
CA GLY A 171 7.00 -11.33 -3.32
C GLY A 171 6.60 -9.91 -2.91
N THR A 172 5.72 -9.23 -3.66
CA THR A 172 5.32 -7.84 -3.38
C THR A 172 4.71 -7.66 -2.00
N CYS A 173 3.98 -8.66 -1.49
CA CYS A 173 3.40 -8.64 -0.16
C CYS A 173 4.46 -8.60 0.97
N ALA A 174 5.60 -9.24 0.78
CA ALA A 174 6.71 -9.17 1.71
C ALA A 174 7.45 -7.83 1.58
N TRP A 175 7.66 -7.37 0.35
CA TRP A 175 8.36 -6.11 0.08
C TRP A 175 7.68 -4.89 0.69
N VAL A 176 6.34 -4.82 0.66
CA VAL A 176 5.58 -3.69 1.24
C VAL A 176 5.37 -3.80 2.75
N CYS A 177 5.77 -4.90 3.39
CA CYS A 177 5.53 -5.13 4.80
C CYS A 177 6.46 -4.24 5.66
N PRO A 178 5.95 -3.27 6.42
CA PRO A 178 6.79 -2.34 7.17
C PRO A 178 7.48 -2.98 8.38
N THR A 179 7.05 -4.19 8.77
CA THR A 179 7.57 -4.93 9.93
C THR A 179 8.16 -6.29 9.54
N ASP A 180 8.43 -6.51 8.26
CA ASP A 180 8.97 -7.78 7.75
C ASP A 180 8.26 -9.05 8.25
N TYR A 181 6.98 -8.92 8.62
CA TYR A 181 6.17 -10.05 9.12
C TYR A 181 6.00 -11.14 8.07
N ILE A 182 5.79 -10.74 6.80
CA ILE A 182 5.63 -11.70 5.72
C ILE A 182 7.01 -12.09 5.21
N LYS A 183 7.35 -13.36 5.40
CA LYS A 183 8.56 -13.94 4.83
C LYS A 183 8.21 -14.70 3.55
N VAL A 184 9.06 -14.58 2.57
CA VAL A 184 8.97 -15.31 1.31
C VAL A 184 9.91 -16.50 1.39
N ASP A 185 9.33 -17.68 1.23
CA ASP A 185 10.09 -18.92 1.13
C ASP A 185 10.68 -19.03 -0.29
N SER A 186 12.00 -18.87 -0.41
CA SER A 186 12.70 -18.86 -1.69
C SER A 186 12.61 -20.20 -2.42
N GLU A 187 12.64 -21.32 -1.70
CA GLU A 187 12.56 -22.67 -2.30
C GLU A 187 11.18 -22.92 -2.90
N LYS A 188 10.12 -22.52 -2.17
CA LYS A 188 8.75 -22.57 -2.69
C LYS A 188 8.54 -21.62 -3.86
N LEU A 189 9.16 -20.43 -3.83
CA LEU A 189 9.15 -19.53 -4.98
C LEU A 189 9.78 -20.16 -6.21
N ASP A 190 10.92 -20.81 -6.07
CA ASP A 190 11.61 -21.42 -7.19
C ASP A 190 10.86 -22.65 -7.72
N THR A 191 10.24 -23.44 -6.84
CA THR A 191 9.31 -24.50 -7.24
C THR A 191 8.14 -23.94 -8.03
N PHE A 192 7.52 -22.86 -7.56
CA PHE A 192 6.43 -22.20 -8.27
C PHE A 192 6.87 -21.61 -9.62
N ARG A 193 8.06 -21.05 -9.68
CA ARG A 193 8.66 -20.52 -10.92
C ARG A 193 9.01 -21.60 -11.93
N SER A 194 9.20 -22.83 -11.49
CA SER A 194 9.49 -23.99 -12.36
C SER A 194 8.23 -24.61 -13.00
N LEU A 195 7.03 -24.20 -12.61
CA LEU A 195 5.78 -24.67 -13.21
C LEU A 195 5.76 -24.41 -14.73
N THR A 196 5.13 -25.34 -15.47
CA THR A 196 5.03 -25.29 -16.93
C THR A 196 3.58 -25.38 -17.40
N GLY A 197 3.33 -25.08 -18.65
CA GLY A 197 2.03 -25.20 -19.26
C GLY A 197 0.98 -24.26 -18.62
N ARG A 198 -0.25 -24.77 -18.46
CA ARG A 198 -1.39 -24.00 -17.94
C ARG A 198 -1.22 -23.58 -16.47
N ASP A 199 -0.41 -24.26 -15.73
CA ASP A 199 -0.11 -23.95 -14.34
C ASP A 199 0.73 -22.67 -14.18
N ARG A 200 1.16 -22.10 -15.31
CA ARG A 200 2.03 -20.95 -15.40
C ARG A 200 1.43 -19.80 -16.21
N PHE A 201 0.16 -19.49 -16.02
CA PHE A 201 -0.43 -18.35 -16.69
C PHE A 201 0.28 -17.04 -16.35
N CYS A 202 0.45 -16.19 -17.36
CA CYS A 202 0.90 -14.82 -17.16
C CYS A 202 -0.06 -14.08 -16.23
N ARG A 203 0.46 -13.21 -15.35
CA ARG A 203 -0.38 -12.40 -14.47
C ARG A 203 -1.42 -11.56 -15.25
N TYR A 204 -1.07 -11.10 -16.44
CA TYR A 204 -1.98 -10.37 -17.31
C TYR A 204 -3.11 -11.24 -17.87
N SER A 205 -2.87 -12.54 -18.05
CA SER A 205 -3.94 -13.49 -18.39
C SER A 205 -4.85 -13.76 -17.20
N LEU A 206 -4.29 -13.86 -15.98
CA LEU A 206 -5.10 -14.00 -14.76
C LEU A 206 -5.95 -12.75 -14.48
N MET A 207 -5.49 -11.59 -14.91
CA MET A 207 -6.22 -10.33 -14.84
C MET A 207 -7.24 -10.15 -15.98
N GLY A 208 -7.27 -11.07 -16.96
CA GLY A 208 -8.12 -10.96 -18.15
C GLY A 208 -7.69 -9.91 -19.17
N ILE A 209 -6.44 -9.47 -19.12
CA ILE A 209 -5.87 -8.48 -20.04
C ILE A 209 -5.32 -9.14 -21.30
N THR A 210 -4.77 -10.35 -21.17
CA THR A 210 -4.27 -11.16 -22.30
C THR A 210 -4.91 -12.54 -22.27
N GLU A 211 -5.31 -13.08 -23.42
CA GLU A 211 -5.89 -14.41 -23.49
C GLU A 211 -4.82 -15.51 -23.41
N GLY A 212 -4.94 -16.38 -22.41
CA GLY A 212 -4.21 -17.64 -22.34
C GLY A 212 -2.68 -17.58 -22.37
N ALA A 213 -2.09 -16.39 -22.20
CA ALA A 213 -0.64 -16.22 -22.25
C ALA A 213 0.05 -16.95 -21.10
N ILE A 214 1.08 -17.73 -21.42
CA ILE A 214 1.90 -18.47 -20.46
C ILE A 214 3.15 -17.66 -20.15
N CYS A 215 3.53 -17.59 -18.87
CA CYS A 215 4.71 -16.86 -18.45
C CYS A 215 6.01 -17.55 -18.89
N ALA A 216 6.73 -16.95 -19.84
CA ALA A 216 8.02 -17.43 -20.32
C ALA A 216 9.19 -17.02 -19.40
N ASN A 217 9.00 -16.05 -18.50
CA ASN A 217 10.06 -15.41 -17.70
C ASN A 217 10.09 -15.82 -16.22
N SER A 218 9.50 -16.95 -15.86
CA SER A 218 9.47 -17.41 -14.46
C SER A 218 8.95 -16.34 -13.51
N PHE A 219 7.90 -15.59 -13.91
CA PHE A 219 7.28 -14.45 -13.21
C PHE A 219 8.26 -13.31 -12.86
N ARG A 220 9.38 -13.22 -13.56
CA ARG A 220 10.31 -12.07 -13.46
C ARG A 220 9.80 -10.91 -14.32
N CYS A 221 8.69 -10.32 -13.92
CA CYS A 221 8.00 -9.30 -14.71
C CYS A 221 8.90 -8.12 -15.08
N TRP A 222 9.78 -7.69 -14.19
CA TRP A 222 10.76 -6.61 -14.45
C TRP A 222 11.75 -6.88 -15.60
N LYS A 223 11.83 -8.11 -16.10
CA LYS A 223 12.62 -8.52 -17.27
C LYS A 223 11.74 -8.92 -18.46
N CYS A 224 10.43 -8.72 -18.35
CA CYS A 224 9.48 -9.18 -19.34
C CYS A 224 9.23 -8.10 -20.39
N GLU A 225 9.35 -8.44 -21.66
CA GLU A 225 9.07 -7.51 -22.76
C GLU A 225 7.61 -7.03 -22.77
N VAL A 226 6.66 -7.89 -22.35
CA VAL A 226 5.25 -7.51 -22.22
C VAL A 226 5.05 -6.48 -21.14
N GLU A 227 5.69 -6.67 -19.97
CA GLU A 227 5.69 -5.68 -18.89
C GLU A 227 6.27 -4.36 -19.35
N GLN A 228 7.43 -4.41 -20.02
CA GLN A 228 8.11 -3.20 -20.50
C GLN A 228 7.25 -2.43 -21.50
N LYS A 229 6.57 -3.13 -22.40
CA LYS A 229 5.65 -2.48 -23.34
C LYS A 229 4.50 -1.77 -22.63
N PHE A 230 3.94 -2.36 -21.57
CA PHE A 230 2.92 -1.68 -20.76
C PHE A 230 3.46 -0.43 -20.07
N LEU A 231 4.70 -0.47 -19.58
CA LEU A 231 5.34 0.68 -18.96
C LEU A 231 5.64 1.81 -19.96
N ASP A 232 6.04 1.45 -21.18
CA ASP A 232 6.49 2.42 -22.19
C ASP A 232 5.33 3.04 -23.01
N GLN A 233 4.21 2.35 -23.16
CA GLN A 233 3.15 2.72 -24.10
C GLN A 233 1.85 3.18 -23.45
N LEU A 234 1.64 2.91 -22.18
CA LEU A 234 0.45 3.31 -21.46
C LEU A 234 0.78 4.36 -20.41
N GLU A 235 0.01 5.45 -20.40
CA GLU A 235 0.10 6.46 -19.32
C GLU A 235 -0.20 5.86 -17.95
N THR A 236 -1.07 4.85 -17.93
CA THR A 236 -1.43 4.13 -16.70
C THR A 236 -1.22 2.64 -16.90
N HIS A 237 -0.37 2.04 -16.09
CA HIS A 237 -0.11 0.60 -16.17
C HIS A 237 -1.40 -0.21 -15.94
N PRO A 238 -1.67 -1.30 -16.71
CA PRO A 238 -2.92 -2.08 -16.63
C PRO A 238 -3.29 -2.58 -15.24
N ILE A 239 -2.31 -2.77 -14.37
CA ILE A 239 -2.51 -3.17 -12.97
C ILE A 239 -3.35 -2.13 -12.20
N PHE A 240 -3.26 -0.85 -12.55
CA PHE A 240 -3.99 0.25 -11.92
C PHE A 240 -5.35 0.51 -12.57
N LEU A 241 -5.60 -0.06 -13.75
CA LEU A 241 -6.88 0.01 -14.40
C LEU A 241 -7.79 -1.02 -13.73
N GLY A 242 -8.73 -0.57 -12.90
CA GLY A 242 -9.76 -1.45 -12.34
C GLY A 242 -10.53 -2.19 -13.44
N ARG A 243 -11.13 -3.35 -13.13
CA ARG A 243 -11.83 -4.23 -14.09
C ARG A 243 -12.90 -3.53 -14.95
N ASP A 244 -13.38 -2.36 -14.54
CA ASP A 244 -14.49 -1.64 -15.18
C ASP A 244 -14.08 -0.35 -15.91
N SER A 245 -12.81 0.07 -15.84
CA SER A 245 -12.37 1.30 -16.52
C SER A 245 -11.55 0.99 -17.76
N ARG A 246 -12.09 1.33 -18.93
CA ARG A 246 -11.41 1.39 -20.24
C ARG A 246 -11.07 0.05 -20.90
N LYS A 247 -12.06 -0.82 -21.02
CA LYS A 247 -11.96 -2.01 -21.91
C LYS A 247 -11.49 -1.65 -23.32
N GLU A 248 -11.94 -0.54 -23.86
CA GLU A 248 -11.63 -0.12 -25.24
C GLU A 248 -10.14 0.20 -25.46
N GLU A 249 -9.47 0.93 -24.54
CA GLU A 249 -8.04 1.23 -24.67
C GLU A 249 -7.16 -0.02 -24.53
N ILE A 250 -7.59 -0.98 -23.69
CA ILE A 250 -6.91 -2.25 -23.49
C ILE A 250 -7.11 -3.16 -24.70
N GLU A 251 -8.30 -3.21 -25.28
CA GLU A 251 -8.63 -4.02 -26.47
C GLU A 251 -7.85 -3.56 -27.70
N ASP A 252 -7.72 -2.26 -27.93
CA ASP A 252 -6.88 -1.70 -28.99
C ASP A 252 -5.39 -2.03 -28.83
N PHE A 253 -4.91 -1.98 -27.61
CA PHE A 253 -3.53 -2.33 -27.29
C PHE A 253 -3.26 -3.83 -27.46
N ILE A 254 -4.17 -4.70 -27.02
CA ILE A 254 -4.10 -6.16 -27.20
C ILE A 254 -4.12 -6.50 -28.69
N GLY A 255 -4.96 -5.85 -29.47
CA GLY A 255 -5.00 -5.99 -30.92
C GLY A 255 -3.66 -5.64 -31.59
N THR A 256 -2.93 -4.67 -31.06
CA THR A 256 -1.58 -4.29 -31.53
C THR A 256 -0.52 -5.30 -31.12
N LEU A 257 -0.59 -5.84 -29.91
CA LEU A 257 0.33 -6.90 -29.44
C LEU A 257 0.18 -8.22 -30.22
N ASN A 258 -1.04 -8.59 -30.60
CA ASN A 258 -1.30 -9.80 -31.39
C ASN A 258 -0.79 -9.67 -32.82
N ARG A 259 -0.85 -8.49 -33.44
CA ARG A 259 -0.28 -8.21 -34.78
C ARG A 259 1.25 -8.27 -34.84
N ILE A 260 1.94 -8.15 -33.74
CA ILE A 260 3.42 -8.22 -33.66
C ILE A 260 3.90 -9.67 -33.47
N ARG A 261 2.99 -10.61 -33.13
CA ARG A 261 3.29 -12.04 -32.93
C ARG A 261 3.09 -12.90 -34.19
N GLU A 262 2.48 -12.37 -35.27
CA GLU A 262 2.43 -12.91 -36.61
C GLU A 262 3.64 -12.44 -37.43
#